data_95e4ce309755040e9b49fbca441eec38
#
_entry.id   95e4ce309755040e9b49fbca441eec38
#
_cell.length_a   1.000
_cell.length_b   1.000
_cell.length_c   1.000
_cell.angle_alpha   90.00
_cell.angle_beta   90.00
_cell.angle_gamma   90.00
#
_symmetry.space_group_name_H-M   'P 1'
#
loop_
_entity.id
_entity.type
_entity.pdbx_description
1 polymer ?
#
loop_
_entity_poly.entity_id
_entity_poly.type
_entity_poly.pdbx_seq_one_letter_code
_entity_poly.pdbx_strand_id
1 'polypeptide(L)'
;VYKRQTDVEKLYELGIQEEYQKLLWLAFFSSFAVKTPMWPVHTWLPDAHVEAPTAGSVLLAAILLKMAGYGFIRFSVGLFPLASIYFVPLVYSLSLIAIIYTSLVALMQEDMKKLIAYSSVAHMGFVTLGIFTFTQQGIEGSIFQMISHGLISAALFLSVGVVYDRLKTRQIKDFSGLVNIMPKYAIVMMIFTLGALGLPGTSGFIGEFLVLMGTFKKSIITAAIASIGVILGAAYMLWLYKRVVFGNLLKTIDVKKMVDLNKYE
;
A
#
# COMPACT_ATOMS: atom_id res chain seq x y z
N VAL A 1 -7.80 8.57 39.38
CA VAL A 1 -6.34 8.62 39.45
C VAL A 1 -5.79 7.50 38.55
N TYR A 2 -5.43 7.82 37.32
CA TYR A 2 -4.75 6.90 36.46
C TYR A 2 -3.38 6.58 37.10
N LYS A 3 -3.25 5.40 37.70
CA LYS A 3 -1.94 4.90 38.12
C LYS A 3 -1.02 4.97 36.89
N ARG A 4 0.23 5.35 37.05
CA ARG A 4 1.26 5.31 36.01
C ARG A 4 1.38 3.89 35.49
N GLN A 5 0.61 3.55 34.45
CA GLN A 5 0.49 2.23 33.88
C GLN A 5 0.96 2.27 32.43
N THR A 6 1.93 1.46 32.09
CA THR A 6 2.49 1.32 30.73
C THR A 6 2.10 0.00 30.06
N ASP A 7 1.45 -0.89 30.79
CA ASP A 7 0.98 -2.17 30.29
C ASP A 7 -0.33 -1.96 29.51
N VAL A 8 -0.31 -2.26 28.22
CA VAL A 8 -1.43 -2.03 27.29
C VAL A 8 -2.65 -2.89 27.66
N GLU A 9 -2.44 -4.12 28.13
CA GLU A 9 -3.55 -5.00 28.50
C GLU A 9 -4.31 -4.46 29.71
N LYS A 10 -3.59 -3.98 30.70
CA LYS A 10 -4.20 -3.30 31.84
C LYS A 10 -4.87 -1.98 31.50
N LEU A 11 -4.39 -1.29 30.44
CA LEU A 11 -5.06 -0.09 29.94
C LEU A 11 -6.41 -0.40 29.30
N TYR A 12 -6.56 -1.57 28.65
CA TYR A 12 -7.85 -2.01 28.12
C TYR A 12 -8.86 -2.31 29.25
N GLU A 13 -8.41 -2.92 30.35
CA GLU A 13 -9.25 -3.23 31.51
C GLU A 13 -9.72 -1.98 32.26
N LEU A 14 -8.88 -0.93 32.33
CA LEU A 14 -9.20 0.30 33.03
C LEU A 14 -10.35 1.09 32.39
N GLY A 15 -10.55 0.93 31.08
CA GLY A 15 -11.52 1.71 30.30
C GLY A 15 -11.24 3.20 30.33
N ILE A 16 -11.22 3.85 29.21
CA ILE A 16 -11.05 5.31 29.12
C ILE A 16 -12.42 5.96 29.10
N GLN A 17 -12.62 6.99 29.92
CA GLN A 17 -13.89 7.73 29.98
C GLN A 17 -14.27 8.25 28.59
N GLU A 18 -15.55 8.17 28.24
CA GLU A 18 -16.06 8.49 26.90
C GLU A 18 -15.72 9.91 26.47
N GLU A 19 -15.74 10.85 27.38
CA GLU A 19 -15.43 12.28 27.13
C GLU A 19 -14.01 12.47 26.56
N TYR A 20 -13.03 11.69 27.03
CA TYR A 20 -11.65 11.78 26.57
C TYR A 20 -11.34 10.91 25.35
N GLN A 21 -12.17 9.88 25.08
CA GLN A 21 -11.90 8.94 23.99
C GLN A 21 -11.78 9.63 22.63
N LYS A 22 -12.66 10.58 22.31
CA LYS A 22 -12.67 11.28 21.02
C LYS A 22 -11.39 12.10 20.80
N LEU A 23 -10.97 12.85 21.82
CA LEU A 23 -9.76 13.69 21.73
C LEU A 23 -8.50 12.83 21.62
N LEU A 24 -8.38 11.81 22.46
CA LEU A 24 -7.24 10.90 22.45
C LEU A 24 -7.19 10.09 21.16
N TRP A 25 -8.35 9.63 20.67
CA TRP A 25 -8.45 8.93 19.39
C TRP A 25 -7.93 9.80 18.24
N LEU A 26 -8.32 11.08 18.17
CA LEU A 26 -7.84 12.02 17.15
C LEU A 26 -6.33 12.25 17.24
N ALA A 27 -5.76 12.30 18.44
CA ALA A 27 -4.31 12.42 18.63
C ALA A 27 -3.57 11.19 18.09
N PHE A 28 -4.03 9.98 18.40
CA PHE A 28 -3.47 8.74 17.82
C PHE A 28 -3.72 8.65 16.31
N PHE A 29 -4.95 8.97 15.88
CA PHE A 29 -5.34 8.96 14.48
C PHE A 29 -4.45 9.87 13.64
N SER A 30 -4.14 11.09 14.07
CA SER A 30 -3.28 12.00 13.32
C SER A 30 -1.89 11.41 13.06
N SER A 31 -1.29 10.77 14.06
CA SER A 31 0.00 10.10 13.92
C SER A 31 -0.07 8.91 12.96
N PHE A 32 -1.09 8.06 13.13
CA PHE A 32 -1.23 6.86 12.29
C PHE A 32 -1.66 7.21 10.87
N ALA A 33 -2.50 8.23 10.65
CA ALA A 33 -2.91 8.70 9.34
C ALA A 33 -1.72 9.21 8.51
N VAL A 34 -0.80 9.94 9.12
CA VAL A 34 0.44 10.36 8.46
C VAL A 34 1.28 9.15 8.10
N LYS A 35 1.44 8.20 9.01
CA LYS A 35 2.30 7.02 8.82
C LYS A 35 1.71 6.00 7.83
N THR A 36 0.37 5.83 7.80
CA THR A 36 -0.36 4.98 6.83
C THR A 36 -0.46 5.60 5.44
N PRO A 37 0.07 6.74 5.19
CA PRO A 37 -0.19 7.84 4.27
C PRO A 37 -1.66 7.93 3.80
N MET A 38 -2.55 8.24 4.74
CA MET A 38 -3.95 8.52 4.38
C MET A 38 -4.07 9.85 3.64
N TRP A 39 -5.03 9.95 2.73
CA TRP A 39 -5.38 11.26 2.19
C TRP A 39 -5.93 12.17 3.31
N PRO A 40 -5.55 13.49 3.39
CA PRO A 40 -4.69 14.26 2.49
C PRO A 40 -3.19 14.26 2.86
N VAL A 41 -2.78 13.62 3.95
CA VAL A 41 -1.41 13.67 4.51
C VAL A 41 -0.46 12.62 3.91
N HIS A 42 -0.65 12.25 2.65
CA HIS A 42 0.08 11.16 1.97
C HIS A 42 1.24 11.62 1.08
N THR A 43 1.30 12.91 0.75
CA THR A 43 2.19 13.44 -0.31
C THR A 43 3.68 13.27 -0.01
N TRP A 44 4.06 13.15 1.26
CA TRP A 44 5.44 12.92 1.67
C TRP A 44 6.00 11.56 1.21
N LEU A 45 5.13 10.54 1.08
CA LEU A 45 5.57 9.17 0.81
C LEU A 45 6.21 9.00 -0.59
N PRO A 46 5.61 9.46 -1.70
CA PRO A 46 6.22 9.35 -3.01
C PRO A 46 7.57 10.07 -3.10
N ASP A 47 7.68 11.25 -2.50
CA ASP A 47 8.93 12.02 -2.54
C ASP A 47 10.01 11.36 -1.66
N ALA A 48 9.65 10.84 -0.48
CA ALA A 48 10.56 10.06 0.34
C ALA A 48 11.11 8.82 -0.38
N HIS A 49 10.26 8.09 -1.15
CA HIS A 49 10.71 6.95 -1.94
C HIS A 49 11.66 7.33 -3.08
N VAL A 50 11.44 8.49 -3.69
CA VAL A 50 12.27 9.00 -4.78
C VAL A 50 13.68 9.31 -4.29
N GLU A 51 13.81 9.98 -3.16
CA GLU A 51 15.10 10.36 -2.58
C GLU A 51 15.82 9.19 -1.88
N ALA A 52 15.07 8.23 -1.34
CA ALA A 52 15.64 7.11 -0.62
C ALA A 52 16.42 6.16 -1.54
N PRO A 53 17.54 5.59 -1.07
CA PRO A 53 18.18 4.46 -1.74
C PRO A 53 17.22 3.25 -1.79
N THR A 54 17.46 2.27 -2.68
CA THR A 54 16.57 1.11 -2.87
C THR A 54 16.26 0.39 -1.55
N ALA A 55 17.26 0.12 -0.72
CA ALA A 55 17.07 -0.51 0.59
C ALA A 55 16.18 0.32 1.52
N GLY A 56 16.33 1.65 1.53
CA GLY A 56 15.47 2.56 2.29
C GLY A 56 14.02 2.52 1.82
N SER A 57 13.78 2.50 0.50
CA SER A 57 12.45 2.35 -0.08
C SER A 57 11.82 1.00 0.29
N VAL A 58 12.59 -0.08 0.27
CA VAL A 58 12.12 -1.42 0.68
C VAL A 58 11.65 -1.43 2.13
N LEU A 59 12.47 -0.93 3.06
CA LEU A 59 12.10 -0.88 4.49
C LEU A 59 10.89 0.02 4.74
N LEU A 60 10.83 1.17 4.06
CA LEU A 60 9.72 2.11 4.20
C LEU A 60 8.41 1.47 3.72
N ALA A 61 8.41 0.87 2.54
CA ALA A 61 7.21 0.25 1.97
C ALA A 61 6.82 -1.05 2.67
N ALA A 62 7.79 -1.92 2.98
CA ALA A 62 7.50 -3.26 3.52
C ALA A 62 7.02 -3.23 4.98
N ILE A 63 7.67 -2.43 5.84
CA ILE A 63 7.50 -2.52 7.29
C ILE A 63 6.87 -1.25 7.86
N LEU A 64 7.47 -0.08 7.58
CA LEU A 64 7.13 1.15 8.30
C LEU A 64 5.66 1.57 8.11
N LEU A 65 5.09 1.39 6.93
CA LEU A 65 3.67 1.69 6.69
C LEU A 65 2.74 0.81 7.53
N LYS A 66 3.11 -0.46 7.74
CA LYS A 66 2.28 -1.44 8.46
C LYS A 66 2.26 -1.21 9.97
N MET A 67 3.27 -0.53 10.50
CA MET A 67 3.27 -0.13 11.91
C MET A 67 2.05 0.74 12.26
N ALA A 68 1.58 1.59 11.34
CA ALA A 68 0.40 2.38 11.57
C ALA A 68 -0.90 1.55 11.50
N GLY A 69 -0.99 0.59 10.58
CA GLY A 69 -2.11 -0.36 10.55
C GLY A 69 -2.20 -1.18 11.84
N TYR A 70 -1.05 -1.67 12.33
CA TYR A 70 -0.97 -2.28 13.65
C TYR A 70 -1.42 -1.30 14.75
N GLY A 71 -0.97 -0.04 14.69
CA GLY A 71 -1.35 1.01 15.62
C GLY A 71 -2.86 1.27 15.66
N PHE A 72 -3.52 1.30 14.50
CA PHE A 72 -4.98 1.41 14.44
C PHE A 72 -5.67 0.24 15.13
N ILE A 73 -5.26 -1.00 14.86
CA ILE A 73 -5.86 -2.19 15.49
C ILE A 73 -5.58 -2.19 16.99
N ARG A 74 -4.32 -2.03 17.38
CA ARG A 74 -3.89 -2.20 18.77
C ARG A 74 -4.30 -1.04 19.68
N PHE A 75 -4.22 0.20 19.20
CA PHE A 75 -4.46 1.39 20.04
C PHE A 75 -5.77 2.07 19.71
N SER A 76 -6.06 2.43 18.45
CA SER A 76 -7.27 3.19 18.14
C SER A 76 -8.53 2.37 18.38
N VAL A 77 -8.59 1.14 17.89
CA VAL A 77 -9.74 0.24 18.08
C VAL A 77 -9.75 -0.35 19.50
N GLY A 78 -8.59 -0.75 20.01
CA GLY A 78 -8.50 -1.42 21.30
C GLY A 78 -8.75 -0.51 22.49
N LEU A 79 -8.15 0.70 22.53
CA LEU A 79 -8.28 1.62 23.68
C LEU A 79 -9.50 2.55 23.58
N PHE A 80 -9.96 2.85 22.36
CA PHE A 80 -11.02 3.85 22.13
C PHE A 80 -12.15 3.28 21.25
N PRO A 81 -12.83 2.21 21.66
CA PRO A 81 -13.83 1.54 20.81
C PRO A 81 -15.01 2.45 20.44
N LEU A 82 -15.53 3.26 21.39
CA LEU A 82 -16.66 4.15 21.14
C LEU A 82 -16.27 5.27 20.17
N ALA A 83 -15.11 5.89 20.35
CA ALA A 83 -14.62 6.90 19.42
C ALA A 83 -14.32 6.30 18.04
N SER A 84 -13.78 5.07 17.97
CA SER A 84 -13.53 4.39 16.71
C SER A 84 -14.82 4.16 15.91
N ILE A 85 -15.90 3.76 16.57
CA ILE A 85 -17.23 3.64 15.94
C ILE A 85 -17.76 5.01 15.48
N TYR A 86 -17.62 6.04 16.31
CA TYR A 86 -18.06 7.40 15.98
C TYR A 86 -17.36 7.94 14.72
N PHE A 87 -16.06 7.68 14.53
CA PHE A 87 -15.27 8.18 13.42
C PHE A 87 -15.25 7.27 12.18
N VAL A 88 -16.02 6.16 12.15
CA VAL A 88 -16.15 5.30 10.96
C VAL A 88 -16.43 6.07 9.67
N PRO A 89 -17.41 6.99 9.63
CA PRO A 89 -17.71 7.72 8.39
C PRO A 89 -16.52 8.54 7.89
N LEU A 90 -15.76 9.15 8.81
CA LEU A 90 -14.55 9.90 8.48
C LEU A 90 -13.50 8.98 7.85
N VAL A 91 -13.19 7.85 8.52
CA VAL A 91 -12.18 6.91 8.02
C VAL A 91 -12.58 6.31 6.69
N TYR A 92 -13.84 5.93 6.51
CA TYR A 92 -14.35 5.41 5.25
C TYR A 92 -14.18 6.42 4.11
N SER A 93 -14.56 7.68 4.34
CA SER A 93 -14.42 8.73 3.34
C SER A 93 -12.95 8.95 2.93
N LEU A 94 -12.05 9.06 3.91
CA LEU A 94 -10.62 9.24 3.66
C LEU A 94 -10.00 8.02 2.96
N SER A 95 -10.42 6.80 3.35
CA SER A 95 -9.95 5.56 2.72
C SER A 95 -10.42 5.43 1.27
N LEU A 96 -11.69 5.74 0.98
CA LEU A 96 -12.22 5.72 -0.39
C LEU A 96 -11.53 6.76 -1.28
N ILE A 97 -11.32 7.97 -0.78
CA ILE A 97 -10.57 9.00 -1.51
C ILE A 97 -9.15 8.50 -1.77
N ALA A 98 -8.47 7.93 -0.76
CA ALA A 98 -7.14 7.37 -0.94
C ALA A 98 -7.15 6.29 -2.04
N ILE A 99 -8.06 5.33 -2.00
CA ILE A 99 -8.16 4.24 -2.99
C ILE A 99 -8.34 4.79 -4.41
N ILE A 100 -9.31 5.67 -4.63
CA ILE A 100 -9.64 6.14 -5.99
C ILE A 100 -8.65 7.20 -6.47
N TYR A 101 -8.48 8.27 -5.69
CA TYR A 101 -7.65 9.41 -6.10
C TYR A 101 -6.20 9.00 -6.33
N THR A 102 -5.59 8.26 -5.39
CA THR A 102 -4.17 7.91 -5.55
C THR A 102 -3.94 6.87 -6.63
N SER A 103 -4.91 6.01 -6.94
CA SER A 103 -4.85 5.12 -8.10
C SER A 103 -4.86 5.90 -9.42
N LEU A 104 -5.69 6.94 -9.54
CA LEU A 104 -5.68 7.83 -10.71
C LEU A 104 -4.37 8.60 -10.83
N VAL A 105 -3.84 9.09 -9.69
CA VAL A 105 -2.53 9.75 -9.67
C VAL A 105 -1.42 8.78 -10.06
N ALA A 106 -1.45 7.53 -9.59
CA ALA A 106 -0.48 6.50 -9.95
C ALA A 106 -0.46 6.23 -11.47
N LEU A 107 -1.65 6.18 -12.10
CA LEU A 107 -1.78 5.98 -13.54
C LEU A 107 -1.05 7.04 -14.37
N MET A 108 -0.99 8.29 -13.87
CA MET A 108 -0.38 9.43 -14.57
C MET A 108 1.12 9.62 -14.26
N GLN A 109 1.71 8.76 -13.41
CA GLN A 109 3.11 8.91 -13.05
C GLN A 109 4.06 8.51 -14.20
N GLU A 110 5.14 9.29 -14.33
CA GLU A 110 6.24 9.03 -15.27
C GLU A 110 7.45 8.37 -14.60
N ASP A 111 7.54 8.43 -13.28
CA ASP A 111 8.60 7.81 -12.46
C ASP A 111 8.09 6.48 -11.88
N MET A 112 8.85 5.37 -12.10
CA MET A 112 8.47 4.06 -11.60
C MET A 112 8.35 4.01 -10.08
N LYS A 113 9.27 4.66 -9.33
CA LYS A 113 9.18 4.69 -7.87
C LYS A 113 7.97 5.47 -7.38
N LYS A 114 7.64 6.61 -8.01
CA LYS A 114 6.43 7.38 -7.68
C LYS A 114 5.16 6.57 -7.93
N LEU A 115 5.08 5.88 -9.05
CA LEU A 115 3.93 5.04 -9.39
C LEU A 115 3.71 3.97 -8.32
N ILE A 116 4.76 3.21 -7.95
CA ILE A 116 4.68 2.16 -6.92
C ILE A 116 4.37 2.77 -5.54
N ALA A 117 4.90 3.95 -5.22
CA ALA A 117 4.59 4.63 -3.97
C ALA A 117 3.11 5.05 -3.87
N TYR A 118 2.54 5.63 -4.94
CA TYR A 118 1.11 5.97 -4.97
C TYR A 118 0.21 4.73 -4.93
N SER A 119 0.61 3.62 -5.59
CA SER A 119 -0.11 2.36 -5.46
C SER A 119 -0.14 1.87 -4.02
N SER A 120 0.95 2.06 -3.26
CA SER A 120 1.00 1.71 -1.83
C SER A 120 0.01 2.51 -1.00
N VAL A 121 -0.21 3.79 -1.31
CA VAL A 121 -1.24 4.62 -0.65
C VAL A 121 -2.64 4.03 -0.89
N ALA A 122 -2.95 3.62 -2.13
CA ALA A 122 -4.23 3.00 -2.47
C ALA A 122 -4.45 1.69 -1.71
N HIS A 123 -3.45 0.80 -1.67
CA HIS A 123 -3.54 -0.48 -0.93
C HIS A 123 -3.68 -0.28 0.57
N MET A 124 -2.99 0.72 1.15
CA MET A 124 -3.18 1.06 2.56
C MET A 124 -4.57 1.67 2.84
N GLY A 125 -5.20 2.29 1.84
CA GLY A 125 -6.60 2.68 1.89
C GLY A 125 -7.54 1.49 2.10
N PHE A 126 -7.31 0.34 1.44
CA PHE A 126 -8.04 -0.90 1.71
C PHE A 126 -7.80 -1.39 3.14
N VAL A 127 -6.56 -1.32 3.64
CA VAL A 127 -6.24 -1.73 5.01
C VAL A 127 -7.02 -0.91 6.02
N THR A 128 -7.02 0.42 5.92
CA THR A 128 -7.76 1.29 6.85
C THR A 128 -9.27 1.09 6.72
N LEU A 129 -9.78 0.93 5.51
CA LEU A 129 -11.18 0.61 5.28
C LEU A 129 -11.60 -0.67 6.01
N GLY A 130 -10.84 -1.75 5.84
CA GLY A 130 -11.14 -3.06 6.42
C GLY A 130 -11.07 -3.07 7.94
N ILE A 131 -10.07 -2.40 8.57
CA ILE A 131 -9.96 -2.30 10.03
C ILE A 131 -11.23 -1.71 10.63
N PHE A 132 -11.74 -0.62 10.04
CA PHE A 132 -12.88 0.12 10.57
C PHE A 132 -14.25 -0.45 10.16
N THR A 133 -14.29 -1.59 9.46
CA THR A 133 -15.54 -2.35 9.29
C THR A 133 -16.01 -3.02 10.59
N PHE A 134 -15.11 -3.29 11.52
CA PHE A 134 -15.35 -4.09 12.72
C PHE A 134 -15.99 -5.47 12.42
N THR A 135 -15.72 -5.99 11.23
CA THR A 135 -16.10 -7.36 10.85
C THR A 135 -14.87 -8.26 10.90
N GLN A 136 -15.05 -9.52 11.22
CA GLN A 136 -13.96 -10.47 11.25
C GLN A 136 -13.22 -10.52 9.91
N GLN A 137 -13.96 -10.62 8.79
CA GLN A 137 -13.39 -10.65 7.44
C GLN A 137 -12.61 -9.36 7.12
N GLY A 138 -13.13 -8.19 7.51
CA GLY A 138 -12.47 -6.91 7.27
C GLY A 138 -11.14 -6.79 8.03
N ILE A 139 -11.11 -7.18 9.30
CA ILE A 139 -9.91 -7.13 10.13
C ILE A 139 -8.88 -8.16 9.66
N GLU A 140 -9.28 -9.42 9.45
CA GLU A 140 -8.40 -10.48 8.93
C GLU A 140 -7.85 -10.11 7.55
N GLY A 141 -8.72 -9.60 6.65
CA GLY A 141 -8.33 -9.11 5.33
C GLY A 141 -7.32 -7.98 5.41
N SER A 142 -7.50 -7.03 6.33
CA SER A 142 -6.56 -5.92 6.54
C SER A 142 -5.20 -6.39 7.03
N ILE A 143 -5.16 -7.33 7.97
CA ILE A 143 -3.91 -7.93 8.47
C ILE A 143 -3.20 -8.67 7.33
N PHE A 144 -3.95 -9.49 6.60
CA PHE A 144 -3.38 -10.24 5.46
C PHE A 144 -2.88 -9.30 4.37
N GLN A 145 -3.64 -8.22 4.05
CA GLN A 145 -3.23 -7.22 3.07
C GLN A 145 -1.96 -6.49 3.50
N MET A 146 -1.79 -6.18 4.77
CA MET A 146 -0.54 -5.59 5.27
C MET A 146 0.66 -6.49 5.00
N ILE A 147 0.56 -7.79 5.26
CA ILE A 147 1.64 -8.76 5.03
C ILE A 147 1.91 -8.92 3.54
N SER A 148 0.87 -9.17 2.75
CA SER A 148 0.96 -9.35 1.31
C SER A 148 1.55 -8.13 0.61
N HIS A 149 1.00 -6.95 0.88
CA HIS A 149 1.52 -5.70 0.34
C HIS A 149 2.98 -5.45 0.77
N GLY A 150 3.36 -5.84 1.99
CA GLY A 150 4.75 -5.73 2.45
C GLY A 150 5.72 -6.47 1.54
N LEU A 151 5.42 -7.73 1.25
CA LEU A 151 6.26 -8.57 0.39
C LEU A 151 6.25 -8.09 -1.07
N ILE A 152 5.08 -7.81 -1.62
CA ILE A 152 4.91 -7.40 -3.02
C ILE A 152 5.58 -6.04 -3.27
N SER A 153 5.33 -5.05 -2.40
CA SER A 153 5.92 -3.72 -2.57
C SER A 153 7.44 -3.74 -2.42
N ALA A 154 7.98 -4.52 -1.47
CA ALA A 154 9.42 -4.72 -1.35
C ALA A 154 10.03 -5.25 -2.66
N ALA A 155 9.42 -6.29 -3.21
CA ALA A 155 9.89 -6.90 -4.45
C ALA A 155 9.79 -5.97 -5.67
N LEU A 156 8.72 -5.17 -5.76
CA LEU A 156 8.58 -4.17 -6.82
C LEU A 156 9.65 -3.06 -6.70
N PHE A 157 9.94 -2.56 -5.48
CA PHE A 157 11.02 -1.59 -5.28
C PHE A 157 12.39 -2.18 -5.56
N LEU A 158 12.64 -3.45 -5.23
CA LEU A 158 13.86 -4.16 -5.61
C LEU A 158 13.96 -4.27 -7.13
N SER A 159 12.87 -4.64 -7.83
CA SER A 159 12.83 -4.72 -9.30
C SER A 159 13.18 -3.37 -9.95
N VAL A 160 12.66 -2.26 -9.40
CA VAL A 160 13.05 -0.91 -9.87
C VAL A 160 14.51 -0.63 -9.56
N GLY A 161 15.00 -1.06 -8.40
CA GLY A 161 16.41 -0.92 -8.00
C GLY A 161 17.37 -1.59 -8.99
N VAL A 162 17.06 -2.83 -9.39
CA VAL A 162 17.85 -3.61 -10.38
C VAL A 162 18.03 -2.83 -11.68
N VAL A 163 16.95 -2.27 -12.22
CA VAL A 163 17.01 -1.51 -13.48
C VAL A 163 17.69 -0.17 -13.29
N TYR A 164 17.43 0.52 -12.17
CA TYR A 164 18.07 1.78 -11.82
C TYR A 164 19.59 1.65 -11.68
N ASP A 165 20.08 0.57 -11.09
CA ASP A 165 21.52 0.36 -10.92
C ASP A 165 22.24 0.20 -12.25
N ARG A 166 21.55 -0.33 -13.27
CA ARG A 166 22.10 -0.54 -14.62
C ARG A 166 22.07 0.74 -15.48
N LEU A 167 20.97 1.47 -15.49
CA LEU A 167 20.77 2.61 -16.38
C LEU A 167 20.81 3.99 -15.68
N LYS A 168 20.80 4.03 -14.34
CA LYS A 168 20.79 5.26 -13.53
C LYS A 168 19.61 6.19 -13.83
N THR A 169 18.55 5.67 -14.43
CA THR A 169 17.26 6.36 -14.64
C THR A 169 16.12 5.53 -14.08
N ARG A 170 15.03 6.18 -13.73
CA ARG A 170 13.78 5.56 -13.26
C ARG A 170 12.56 6.08 -14.03
N GLN A 171 12.81 6.92 -15.03
CA GLN A 171 11.74 7.45 -15.88
C GLN A 171 11.21 6.36 -16.79
N ILE A 172 9.90 6.11 -16.77
CA ILE A 172 9.27 5.03 -17.54
C ILE A 172 9.53 5.15 -19.04
N LYS A 173 9.62 6.39 -19.55
CA LYS A 173 9.90 6.66 -20.96
C LYS A 173 11.29 6.22 -21.44
N ASP A 174 12.22 6.03 -20.51
CA ASP A 174 13.60 5.62 -20.82
C ASP A 174 13.72 4.09 -20.96
N PHE A 175 12.63 3.36 -20.73
CA PHE A 175 12.56 1.92 -20.82
C PHE A 175 11.56 1.47 -21.88
N SER A 176 11.90 0.42 -22.60
CA SER A 176 11.02 -0.34 -23.51
C SER A 176 11.70 -1.62 -23.93
N GLY A 177 10.94 -2.68 -24.11
CA GLY A 177 11.44 -3.93 -24.67
C GLY A 177 12.42 -4.71 -23.79
N LEU A 178 12.40 -4.50 -22.46
CA LEU A 178 13.32 -5.20 -21.55
C LEU A 178 13.21 -6.71 -21.61
N VAL A 179 12.07 -7.27 -22.03
CA VAL A 179 11.90 -8.72 -22.20
C VAL A 179 12.91 -9.32 -23.17
N ASN A 180 13.38 -8.54 -24.15
CA ASN A 180 14.31 -9.03 -25.19
C ASN A 180 15.74 -9.22 -24.66
N ILE A 181 16.11 -8.53 -23.58
CA ILE A 181 17.47 -8.54 -23.01
C ILE A 181 17.51 -9.08 -21.57
N MET A 182 16.41 -8.97 -20.85
CA MET A 182 16.28 -9.39 -19.44
C MET A 182 15.01 -10.25 -19.23
N PRO A 183 14.92 -11.45 -19.83
CA PRO A 183 13.71 -12.26 -19.74
C PRO A 183 13.40 -12.76 -18.32
N LYS A 184 14.41 -13.07 -17.50
CA LYS A 184 14.19 -13.46 -16.10
C LYS A 184 13.60 -12.31 -15.28
N TYR A 185 14.15 -11.10 -15.45
CA TYR A 185 13.61 -9.89 -14.84
C TYR A 185 12.14 -9.69 -15.24
N ALA A 186 11.81 -9.86 -16.52
CA ALA A 186 10.44 -9.71 -17.00
C ALA A 186 9.47 -10.68 -16.31
N ILE A 187 9.87 -11.95 -16.12
CA ILE A 187 9.06 -12.95 -15.41
C ILE A 187 8.88 -12.57 -13.95
N VAL A 188 9.94 -12.21 -13.25
CA VAL A 188 9.89 -11.84 -11.82
C VAL A 188 9.02 -10.59 -11.63
N MET A 189 9.22 -9.56 -12.44
CA MET A 189 8.40 -8.34 -12.39
C MET A 189 6.93 -8.64 -12.69
N MET A 190 6.61 -9.57 -13.61
CA MET A 190 5.23 -9.98 -13.89
C MET A 190 4.58 -10.62 -12.67
N ILE A 191 5.26 -11.54 -11.99
CA ILE A 191 4.72 -12.22 -10.79
C ILE A 191 4.31 -11.18 -9.73
N PHE A 192 5.18 -10.22 -9.44
CA PHE A 192 4.87 -9.18 -8.44
C PHE A 192 3.85 -8.15 -8.93
N THR A 193 3.84 -7.85 -10.23
CA THR A 193 2.79 -7.04 -10.84
C THR A 193 1.41 -7.70 -10.69
N LEU A 194 1.29 -9.00 -11.00
CA LEU A 194 0.07 -9.77 -10.82
C LEU A 194 -0.34 -9.86 -9.34
N GLY A 195 0.63 -9.98 -8.44
CA GLY A 195 0.39 -9.90 -7.00
C GLY A 195 -0.16 -8.55 -6.56
N ALA A 196 0.39 -7.46 -7.08
CA ALA A 196 -0.03 -6.10 -6.74
C ALA A 196 -1.42 -5.74 -7.27
N LEU A 197 -1.80 -6.23 -8.45
CA LEU A 197 -3.14 -6.00 -8.99
C LEU A 197 -4.23 -6.90 -8.37
N GLY A 198 -3.85 -7.82 -7.47
CA GLY A 198 -4.79 -8.71 -6.82
C GLY A 198 -5.39 -9.78 -7.76
N LEU A 199 -4.57 -10.41 -8.61
CA LEU A 199 -5.04 -11.52 -9.44
C LEU A 199 -5.47 -12.71 -8.55
N PRO A 200 -6.64 -13.34 -8.78
CA PRO A 200 -7.01 -14.59 -8.11
C PRO A 200 -5.90 -15.65 -8.18
N GLY A 201 -5.53 -16.21 -7.03
CA GLY A 201 -4.39 -17.10 -6.89
C GLY A 201 -3.12 -16.42 -6.36
N THR A 202 -3.11 -15.10 -6.22
CA THR A 202 -2.02 -14.35 -5.56
C THR A 202 -2.41 -13.90 -4.17
N SER A 203 -1.41 -13.57 -3.35
CA SER A 203 -1.64 -13.11 -1.97
C SER A 203 -2.38 -11.77 -1.90
N GLY A 204 -2.18 -10.86 -2.86
CA GLY A 204 -2.87 -9.57 -2.89
C GLY A 204 -4.39 -9.71 -3.01
N PHE A 205 -4.86 -10.68 -3.81
CA PHE A 205 -6.28 -10.94 -3.97
C PHE A 205 -6.99 -11.27 -2.64
N ILE A 206 -6.38 -12.14 -1.83
CA ILE A 206 -7.02 -12.62 -0.59
C ILE A 206 -7.29 -11.45 0.36
N GLY A 207 -6.30 -10.57 0.56
CA GLY A 207 -6.44 -9.43 1.46
C GLY A 207 -7.53 -8.46 1.01
N GLU A 208 -7.48 -8.00 -0.24
CA GLU A 208 -8.45 -7.05 -0.78
C GLU A 208 -9.86 -7.63 -0.87
N PHE A 209 -9.98 -8.89 -1.28
CA PHE A 209 -11.27 -9.56 -1.36
C PHE A 209 -11.95 -9.69 0.01
N LEU A 210 -11.20 -10.08 1.05
CA LEU A 210 -11.72 -10.18 2.42
C LEU A 210 -12.14 -8.79 2.96
N VAL A 211 -11.36 -7.74 2.66
CA VAL A 211 -11.73 -6.36 3.02
C VAL A 211 -13.02 -5.96 2.34
N LEU A 212 -13.16 -6.20 1.03
CA LEU A 212 -14.38 -5.90 0.30
C LEU A 212 -15.58 -6.67 0.84
N MET A 213 -15.43 -7.95 1.16
CA MET A 213 -16.48 -8.78 1.78
C MET A 213 -16.88 -8.24 3.15
N GLY A 214 -15.90 -7.85 3.98
CA GLY A 214 -16.17 -7.23 5.28
C GLY A 214 -16.89 -5.89 5.16
N THR A 215 -16.48 -5.07 4.19
CA THR A 215 -17.09 -3.77 3.89
C THR A 215 -18.51 -3.93 3.34
N PHE A 216 -18.74 -4.90 2.44
CA PHE A 216 -20.05 -5.18 1.87
C PHE A 216 -21.10 -5.51 2.93
N LYS A 217 -20.71 -6.25 3.99
CA LYS A 217 -21.61 -6.55 5.12
C LYS A 217 -22.04 -5.31 5.90
N LYS A 218 -21.28 -4.21 5.84
CA LYS A 218 -21.57 -2.97 6.56
C LYS A 218 -22.20 -1.91 5.64
N SER A 219 -21.70 -1.78 4.42
CA SER A 219 -22.17 -0.79 3.46
C SER A 219 -21.88 -1.26 2.03
N ILE A 220 -22.94 -1.57 1.31
CA ILE A 220 -22.89 -1.99 -0.10
C ILE A 220 -22.29 -0.87 -0.95
N ILE A 221 -22.68 0.38 -0.72
CA ILE A 221 -22.20 1.54 -1.48
C ILE A 221 -20.69 1.73 -1.30
N THR A 222 -20.21 1.66 -0.07
CA THR A 222 -18.77 1.79 0.24
C THR A 222 -17.97 0.68 -0.45
N ALA A 223 -18.46 -0.56 -0.40
CA ALA A 223 -17.81 -1.70 -1.05
C ALA A 223 -17.79 -1.55 -2.58
N ALA A 224 -18.90 -1.10 -3.18
CA ALA A 224 -18.99 -0.86 -4.61
C ALA A 224 -18.00 0.23 -5.07
N ILE A 225 -17.89 1.33 -4.34
CA ILE A 225 -16.91 2.39 -4.64
C ILE A 225 -15.48 1.85 -4.48
N ALA A 226 -15.19 1.13 -3.39
CA ALA A 226 -13.86 0.56 -3.15
C ALA A 226 -13.46 -0.45 -4.25
N SER A 227 -14.41 -1.23 -4.81
CA SER A 227 -14.12 -2.19 -5.88
C SER A 227 -13.60 -1.54 -7.17
N ILE A 228 -13.91 -0.27 -7.43
CA ILE A 228 -13.34 0.50 -8.54
C ILE A 228 -11.81 0.60 -8.37
N GLY A 229 -11.32 0.66 -7.13
CA GLY A 229 -9.89 0.67 -6.84
C GLY A 229 -9.15 -0.57 -7.36
N VAL A 230 -9.77 -1.74 -7.33
CA VAL A 230 -9.19 -2.98 -7.88
C VAL A 230 -9.00 -2.85 -9.41
N ILE A 231 -10.00 -2.29 -10.11
CA ILE A 231 -9.94 -2.06 -11.56
C ILE A 231 -8.83 -1.05 -11.89
N LEU A 232 -8.76 0.05 -11.15
CA LEU A 232 -7.71 1.05 -11.32
C LEU A 232 -6.32 0.47 -10.99
N GLY A 233 -6.23 -0.39 -9.98
CA GLY A 233 -5.02 -1.13 -9.61
C GLY A 233 -4.49 -1.95 -10.79
N ALA A 234 -5.36 -2.73 -11.41
CA ALA A 234 -5.01 -3.48 -12.61
C ALA A 234 -4.57 -2.55 -13.75
N ALA A 235 -5.26 -1.43 -13.96
CA ALA A 235 -4.95 -0.49 -15.02
C ALA A 235 -3.53 0.09 -14.90
N TYR A 236 -3.17 0.69 -13.74
CA TYR A 236 -1.85 1.33 -13.63
C TYR A 236 -0.69 0.30 -13.57
N MET A 237 -0.90 -0.87 -12.95
CA MET A 237 0.16 -1.88 -12.85
C MET A 237 0.45 -2.55 -14.21
N LEU A 238 -0.59 -2.94 -14.96
CA LEU A 238 -0.41 -3.50 -16.29
C LEU A 238 0.11 -2.45 -17.29
N TRP A 239 -0.31 -1.19 -17.13
CA TRP A 239 0.21 -0.08 -17.94
C TRP A 239 1.70 0.17 -17.69
N LEU A 240 2.14 0.11 -16.41
CA LEU A 240 3.57 0.17 -16.05
C LEU A 240 4.33 -0.99 -16.71
N TYR A 241 3.86 -2.22 -16.50
CA TYR A 241 4.50 -3.42 -17.03
C TYR A 241 4.63 -3.36 -18.55
N LYS A 242 3.53 -2.99 -19.25
CA LYS A 242 3.53 -2.86 -20.71
C LYS A 242 4.59 -1.87 -21.20
N ARG A 243 4.69 -0.69 -20.57
CA ARG A 243 5.62 0.37 -20.99
C ARG A 243 7.09 0.00 -20.78
N VAL A 244 7.38 -0.72 -19.69
CA VAL A 244 8.76 -1.05 -19.31
C VAL A 244 9.24 -2.33 -20.00
N VAL A 245 8.41 -3.37 -20.01
CA VAL A 245 8.84 -4.73 -20.39
C VAL A 245 8.60 -5.02 -21.85
N PHE A 246 7.46 -4.61 -22.41
CA PHE A 246 7.11 -4.88 -23.81
C PHE A 246 7.51 -3.72 -24.73
N GLY A 247 7.48 -4.00 -26.04
CA GLY A 247 7.79 -3.07 -27.11
C GLY A 247 9.17 -3.29 -27.74
N ASN A 248 9.56 -2.36 -28.60
CA ASN A 248 10.87 -2.38 -29.22
C ASN A 248 11.92 -1.78 -28.27
N LEU A 249 13.10 -2.38 -28.27
CA LEU A 249 14.21 -1.87 -27.47
C LEU A 249 14.58 -0.46 -27.93
N LEU A 250 14.67 0.49 -26.99
CA LEU A 250 15.10 1.84 -27.31
C LEU A 250 16.59 1.87 -27.69
N LYS A 251 16.93 2.60 -28.74
CA LYS A 251 18.31 2.76 -29.20
C LYS A 251 19.24 3.43 -28.17
N THR A 252 18.64 4.12 -27.19
CA THR A 252 19.35 4.79 -26.10
C THR A 252 19.82 3.82 -25.00
N ILE A 253 19.29 2.59 -24.96
CA ILE A 253 19.64 1.59 -23.96
C ILE A 253 20.99 0.93 -24.33
N ASP A 254 21.97 1.08 -23.45
CA ASP A 254 23.25 0.39 -23.58
C ASP A 254 23.08 -1.10 -23.19
N VAL A 255 22.88 -1.93 -24.22
CA VAL A 255 22.65 -3.38 -24.06
C VAL A 255 23.76 -4.08 -23.28
N LYS A 256 25.00 -3.58 -23.34
CA LYS A 256 26.14 -4.18 -22.63
C LYS A 256 26.02 -4.03 -21.09
N LYS A 257 25.33 -3.00 -20.63
CA LYS A 257 25.07 -2.77 -19.20
C LYS A 257 23.86 -3.54 -18.69
N MET A 258 22.96 -3.98 -19.57
CA MET A 258 21.69 -4.63 -19.23
C MET A 258 21.87 -6.15 -19.13
N VAL A 259 22.63 -6.57 -18.13
CA VAL A 259 22.75 -8.01 -17.80
C VAL A 259 21.49 -8.46 -17.04
N ASP A 260 20.94 -9.62 -17.42
CA ASP A 260 19.75 -10.19 -16.74
C ASP A 260 20.04 -10.55 -15.28
N LEU A 261 18.99 -10.89 -14.52
CA LEU A 261 19.11 -11.25 -13.10
C LEU A 261 20.12 -12.38 -12.90
N ASN A 262 21.01 -12.20 -11.97
CA ASN A 262 21.94 -13.21 -11.52
C ASN A 262 21.37 -14.00 -10.32
N LYS A 263 22.11 -15.00 -9.82
CA LYS A 263 21.64 -15.91 -8.76
C LYS A 263 21.36 -15.20 -7.42
N TYR A 264 21.90 -14.01 -7.21
CA TYR A 264 21.82 -13.26 -5.94
C TYR A 264 20.84 -12.06 -6.00
N GLU A 265 20.40 -11.68 -7.19
CA GLU A 265 19.35 -10.70 -7.42
C GLU A 265 17.96 -11.36 -7.51
#